data_a2e1f20470c19147f20f005ee9cb1051
#
_entry.id   a2e1f20470c19147f20f005ee9cb1051
#
_cell.length_a   1.000
_cell.length_b   1.000
_cell.length_c   1.000
_cell.angle_alpha   90.00
_cell.angle_beta   90.00
_cell.angle_gamma   90.00
#
_symmetry.space_group_name_H-M   'P 1'
#
loop_
_entity.id
_entity.type
_entity.pdbx_description
1 polymer ?
#
loop_
_entity_poly.entity_id
_entity_poly.type
_entity_poly.pdbx_seq_one_letter_code
_entity_poly.pdbx_strand_id
1 'polypeptide(L)'
;LFENHKDELPKYEVILIDETQDYQENWIRIIMKYFASENAEIVAFADEKQNIYSRELDNEKMPRIPVQTGAWDRKLNKSYRLSQKIALLVTDFQKRFFADKYVVEQQIETNTMMSLFDEPYIEYHYYPLKESVKEDNAIATYIYQQIKEHRFHSNDVTILSSRIRMLRKLDYMLRTESKEKTNIMFETREEFMKLCPNAQTGFENNADILKIRKNRKANFWMNRGTIKLSTIHSFKGWESPVLFLVIEDNLKATK
;
A
#
# COMPACT_ATOMS: atom_id res chain seq x y z
N LEU A 1 -13.28 -7.16 -27.42
CA LEU A 1 -12.27 -8.23 -27.47
C LEU A 1 -12.87 -9.57 -27.03
N PHE A 2 -13.40 -9.69 -25.83
CA PHE A 2 -13.94 -10.95 -25.29
C PHE A 2 -15.16 -11.49 -26.04
N GLU A 3 -16.04 -10.64 -26.58
CA GLU A 3 -17.21 -11.08 -27.36
C GLU A 3 -16.81 -11.85 -28.61
N ASN A 4 -15.74 -11.45 -29.30
CA ASN A 4 -15.31 -12.07 -30.56
C ASN A 4 -14.57 -13.41 -30.35
N HIS A 5 -14.19 -13.75 -29.13
CA HIS A 5 -13.42 -14.95 -28.78
C HIS A 5 -14.09 -15.75 -27.65
N LYS A 6 -15.38 -15.58 -27.45
CA LYS A 6 -16.12 -16.13 -26.31
C LYS A 6 -15.97 -17.66 -26.21
N ASP A 7 -15.96 -18.35 -27.33
CA ASP A 7 -15.90 -19.82 -27.40
C ASP A 7 -14.49 -20.38 -27.23
N GLU A 8 -13.47 -19.52 -27.32
CA GLU A 8 -12.05 -19.86 -27.12
C GLU A 8 -11.58 -19.65 -25.68
N LEU A 9 -12.40 -18.96 -24.85
CA LEU A 9 -12.03 -18.62 -23.47
C LEU A 9 -12.23 -19.82 -22.54
N PRO A 10 -11.28 -20.07 -21.61
CA PRO A 10 -11.45 -21.11 -20.63
C PRO A 10 -12.62 -20.80 -19.70
N LYS A 11 -13.36 -21.84 -19.31
CA LYS A 11 -14.43 -21.78 -18.31
C LYS A 11 -14.00 -22.48 -17.05
N TYR A 12 -14.27 -21.83 -15.91
CA TYR A 12 -13.88 -22.30 -14.58
C TYR A 12 -15.12 -22.65 -13.76
N GLU A 13 -15.07 -23.77 -13.08
CA GLU A 13 -16.11 -24.23 -12.15
C GLU A 13 -15.98 -23.56 -10.77
N VAL A 14 -14.78 -23.11 -10.41
CA VAL A 14 -14.50 -22.39 -9.16
C VAL A 14 -13.69 -21.14 -9.49
N ILE A 15 -14.14 -19.99 -8.97
CA ILE A 15 -13.46 -18.70 -9.13
C ILE A 15 -13.27 -18.09 -7.73
N LEU A 16 -12.03 -17.87 -7.35
CA LEU A 16 -11.66 -17.17 -6.13
C LEU A 16 -11.20 -15.76 -6.48
N ILE A 17 -11.83 -14.75 -5.88
CA ILE A 17 -11.49 -13.34 -6.09
C ILE A 17 -10.93 -12.79 -4.78
N ASP A 18 -9.64 -12.53 -4.75
CA ASP A 18 -8.97 -11.90 -3.62
C ASP A 18 -8.96 -10.37 -3.77
N GLU A 19 -8.86 -9.62 -2.64
CA GLU A 19 -8.85 -8.16 -2.63
C GLU A 19 -10.04 -7.54 -3.40
N THR A 20 -11.23 -8.10 -3.25
CA THR A 20 -12.43 -7.73 -4.05
C THR A 20 -12.76 -6.24 -3.95
N GLN A 21 -12.42 -5.56 -2.86
CA GLN A 21 -12.60 -4.11 -2.69
C GLN A 21 -11.79 -3.26 -3.68
N ASP A 22 -10.82 -3.83 -4.40
CA ASP A 22 -10.03 -3.11 -5.41
C ASP A 22 -10.67 -3.17 -6.80
N TYR A 23 -11.59 -4.11 -7.02
CA TYR A 23 -12.22 -4.32 -8.33
C TYR A 23 -13.31 -3.30 -8.63
N GLN A 24 -13.44 -2.96 -9.91
CA GLN A 24 -14.62 -2.29 -10.41
C GLN A 24 -15.72 -3.33 -10.66
N GLU A 25 -16.98 -2.98 -10.47
CA GLU A 25 -18.11 -3.87 -10.74
C GLU A 25 -18.04 -4.46 -12.16
N ASN A 26 -17.69 -3.65 -13.15
CA ASN A 26 -17.59 -4.10 -14.54
C ASN A 26 -16.53 -5.19 -14.74
N TRP A 27 -15.45 -5.18 -13.97
CA TRP A 27 -14.43 -6.23 -14.06
C TRP A 27 -14.97 -7.56 -13.53
N ILE A 28 -15.70 -7.52 -12.43
CA ILE A 28 -16.34 -8.72 -11.89
C ILE A 28 -17.39 -9.25 -12.86
N ARG A 29 -18.21 -8.37 -13.49
CA ARG A 29 -19.16 -8.77 -14.54
C ARG A 29 -18.47 -9.44 -15.73
N ILE A 30 -17.30 -8.96 -16.15
CA ILE A 30 -16.50 -9.57 -17.21
C ILE A 30 -16.03 -10.96 -16.79
N ILE A 31 -15.47 -11.11 -15.58
CA ILE A 31 -15.02 -12.40 -15.06
C ILE A 31 -16.19 -13.40 -15.09
N MET A 32 -17.35 -13.00 -14.57
CA MET A 32 -18.53 -13.85 -14.51
C MET A 32 -19.03 -14.24 -15.89
N LYS A 33 -19.18 -13.27 -16.79
CA LYS A 33 -19.74 -13.50 -18.12
C LYS A 33 -18.87 -14.39 -19.00
N TYR A 34 -17.54 -14.20 -18.94
CA TYR A 34 -16.63 -14.81 -19.91
C TYR A 34 -15.84 -15.98 -19.36
N PHE A 35 -15.65 -16.09 -18.06
CA PHE A 35 -14.77 -17.09 -17.46
C PHE A 35 -15.48 -18.06 -16.50
N ALA A 36 -16.67 -17.74 -16.00
CA ALA A 36 -17.44 -18.65 -15.17
C ALA A 36 -18.18 -19.70 -16.01
N SER A 37 -18.20 -20.96 -15.58
CA SER A 37 -19.12 -21.98 -16.07
C SER A 37 -20.54 -21.71 -15.59
N GLU A 38 -21.53 -22.42 -16.12
CA GLU A 38 -22.95 -22.19 -15.80
C GLU A 38 -23.27 -22.35 -14.31
N ASN A 39 -22.59 -23.29 -13.63
CA ASN A 39 -22.75 -23.58 -12.20
C ASN A 39 -21.49 -23.25 -11.39
N ALA A 40 -20.74 -22.21 -11.80
CA ALA A 40 -19.49 -21.87 -11.12
C ALA A 40 -19.73 -21.45 -9.66
N GLU A 41 -18.94 -21.99 -8.77
CA GLU A 41 -18.82 -21.52 -7.38
C GLU A 41 -17.88 -20.30 -7.32
N ILE A 42 -18.33 -19.24 -6.62
CA ILE A 42 -17.57 -18.00 -6.55
C ILE A 42 -17.35 -17.66 -5.08
N VAL A 43 -16.09 -17.47 -4.72
CA VAL A 43 -15.69 -17.04 -3.39
C VAL A 43 -14.95 -15.73 -3.50
N ALA A 44 -15.44 -14.71 -2.81
CA ALA A 44 -14.82 -13.38 -2.77
C ALA A 44 -14.25 -13.10 -1.38
N PHE A 45 -13.00 -12.66 -1.35
CA PHE A 45 -12.32 -12.19 -0.13
C PHE A 45 -12.16 -10.68 -0.22
N ALA A 46 -12.48 -9.97 0.87
CA ALA A 46 -12.41 -8.53 0.90
C ALA A 46 -12.01 -8.01 2.30
N ASP A 47 -11.31 -6.89 2.30
CA ASP A 47 -11.12 -6.04 3.47
C ASP A 47 -11.60 -4.63 3.13
N GLU A 48 -12.81 -4.28 3.53
CA GLU A 48 -13.44 -3.00 3.22
C GLU A 48 -12.63 -1.81 3.76
N LYS A 49 -11.84 -2.01 4.81
CA LYS A 49 -10.98 -0.97 5.41
C LYS A 49 -9.75 -0.67 4.54
N GLN A 50 -9.38 -1.59 3.65
CA GLN A 50 -8.32 -1.40 2.65
C GLN A 50 -8.83 -0.86 1.31
N ASN A 51 -10.02 -0.27 1.26
CA ASN A 51 -10.59 0.35 0.06
C ASN A 51 -9.89 1.68 -0.30
N ILE A 52 -8.63 1.61 -0.67
CA ILE A 52 -7.79 2.78 -1.01
C ILE A 52 -8.21 3.45 -2.33
N TYR A 53 -8.96 2.75 -3.18
CA TYR A 53 -9.47 3.28 -4.45
C TYR A 53 -10.86 3.91 -4.33
N SER A 54 -11.39 4.01 -3.10
CA SER A 54 -12.71 4.62 -2.82
C SER A 54 -13.83 3.99 -3.68
N ARG A 55 -13.82 2.66 -3.82
CA ARG A 55 -14.90 1.93 -4.51
C ARG A 55 -16.19 2.03 -3.71
N GLU A 56 -17.32 1.92 -4.41
CA GLU A 56 -18.63 1.94 -3.77
C GLU A 56 -18.80 0.74 -2.84
N LEU A 57 -19.42 1.02 -1.71
CA LEU A 57 -19.81 0.02 -0.72
C LEU A 57 -21.34 -0.20 -0.80
N ASP A 58 -21.78 -1.36 -0.40
CA ASP A 58 -23.19 -1.67 -0.23
C ASP A 58 -23.77 -1.08 1.07
N ASN A 59 -25.04 -1.40 1.36
CA ASN A 59 -25.73 -0.92 2.56
C ASN A 59 -25.14 -1.51 3.87
N GLU A 60 -24.40 -2.61 3.78
CA GLU A 60 -23.70 -3.26 4.91
C GLU A 60 -22.27 -2.74 5.06
N LYS A 61 -21.89 -1.71 4.31
CA LYS A 61 -20.54 -1.13 4.24
C LYS A 61 -19.47 -2.12 3.71
N MET A 62 -19.88 -3.08 2.90
CA MET A 62 -19.02 -4.05 2.25
C MET A 62 -18.81 -3.72 0.77
N PRO A 63 -17.74 -4.23 0.11
CA PRO A 63 -17.54 -4.05 -1.31
C PRO A 63 -18.74 -4.53 -2.12
N ARG A 64 -19.20 -3.70 -3.05
CA ARG A 64 -20.34 -4.02 -3.88
C ARG A 64 -19.98 -5.04 -4.96
N ILE A 65 -20.61 -6.20 -4.91
CA ILE A 65 -20.42 -7.29 -5.87
C ILE A 65 -21.65 -7.37 -6.77
N PRO A 66 -21.51 -7.24 -8.10
CA PRO A 66 -22.62 -7.15 -9.05
C PRO A 66 -23.20 -8.53 -9.44
N VAL A 67 -23.20 -9.48 -8.54
CA VAL A 67 -23.74 -10.83 -8.72
C VAL A 67 -24.51 -11.23 -7.47
N GLN A 68 -25.42 -12.17 -7.63
CA GLN A 68 -26.15 -12.71 -6.47
C GLN A 68 -25.18 -13.55 -5.64
N THR A 69 -24.81 -13.04 -4.47
CA THR A 69 -23.92 -13.71 -3.51
C THR A 69 -24.71 -14.05 -2.26
N GLY A 70 -24.16 -14.97 -1.45
CA GLY A 70 -24.58 -15.14 -0.06
C GLY A 70 -24.20 -13.93 0.81
N ALA A 71 -24.55 -14.00 2.09
CA ALA A 71 -24.12 -12.99 3.05
C ALA A 71 -22.59 -13.04 3.27
N TRP A 72 -22.01 -11.87 3.60
CA TRP A 72 -20.61 -11.80 4.00
C TRP A 72 -20.39 -12.55 5.32
N ASP A 73 -19.42 -13.48 5.33
CA ASP A 73 -18.96 -14.13 6.55
C ASP A 73 -17.77 -13.37 7.13
N ARG A 74 -17.94 -12.81 8.32
CA ARG A 74 -16.92 -11.99 9.00
C ARG A 74 -16.01 -12.80 9.93
N LYS A 75 -15.85 -14.11 9.69
CA LYS A 75 -15.07 -15.00 10.58
C LYS A 75 -13.56 -14.91 10.39
N LEU A 76 -13.06 -14.25 9.33
CA LEU A 76 -11.63 -14.08 9.11
C LEU A 76 -11.09 -12.87 9.90
N ASN A 77 -11.15 -12.94 11.22
CA ASN A 77 -10.75 -11.88 12.14
C ASN A 77 -9.39 -12.11 12.81
N LYS A 78 -8.74 -13.25 12.53
CA LYS A 78 -7.45 -13.60 13.11
C LYS A 78 -6.30 -13.27 12.18
N SER A 79 -5.36 -12.44 12.66
CA SER A 79 -4.13 -12.14 11.95
C SER A 79 -3.01 -13.08 12.37
N TYR A 80 -2.36 -13.71 11.39
CA TYR A 80 -1.16 -14.52 11.59
C TYR A 80 0.14 -13.73 11.30
N ARG A 81 0.02 -12.48 10.86
CA ARG A 81 1.15 -11.61 10.48
C ARG A 81 1.43 -10.53 11.50
N LEU A 82 0.38 -10.01 12.14
CA LEU A 82 0.52 -8.89 13.06
C LEU A 82 0.91 -9.38 14.46
N SER A 83 1.89 -8.70 15.05
CA SER A 83 2.12 -8.81 16.47
C SER A 83 1.01 -8.13 17.26
N GLN A 84 0.87 -8.46 18.53
CA GLN A 84 -0.17 -7.89 19.39
C GLN A 84 -0.06 -6.36 19.48
N LYS A 85 1.15 -5.78 19.58
CA LYS A 85 1.33 -4.33 19.65
C LYS A 85 0.87 -3.62 18.38
N ILE A 86 1.20 -4.18 17.21
CA ILE A 86 0.75 -3.62 15.94
C ILE A 86 -0.77 -3.79 15.77
N ALA A 87 -1.33 -4.93 16.15
CA ALA A 87 -2.76 -5.17 16.10
C ALA A 87 -3.55 -4.17 16.98
N LEU A 88 -3.05 -3.87 18.18
CA LEU A 88 -3.63 -2.84 19.05
C LEU A 88 -3.57 -1.45 18.39
N LEU A 89 -2.41 -1.05 17.86
CA LEU A 89 -2.26 0.23 17.17
C LEU A 89 -3.23 0.36 16.00
N VAL A 90 -3.34 -0.70 15.17
CA VAL A 90 -4.25 -0.72 14.01
C VAL A 90 -5.71 -0.66 14.47
N THR A 91 -6.07 -1.42 15.50
CA THR A 91 -7.43 -1.41 16.05
C THR A 91 -7.82 -0.03 16.59
N ASP A 92 -6.93 0.62 17.35
CA ASP A 92 -7.19 1.95 17.90
C ASP A 92 -7.28 3.01 16.79
N PHE A 93 -6.42 2.90 15.77
CA PHE A 93 -6.51 3.76 14.60
C PHE A 93 -7.85 3.58 13.86
N GLN A 94 -8.29 2.35 13.63
CA GLN A 94 -9.57 2.08 12.98
C GLN A 94 -10.75 2.61 13.78
N LYS A 95 -10.77 2.39 15.09
CA LYS A 95 -11.82 2.92 15.98
C LYS A 95 -11.90 4.44 15.93
N ARG A 96 -10.77 5.11 15.86
CA ARG A 96 -10.70 6.57 15.87
C ARG A 96 -11.08 7.22 14.53
N PHE A 97 -10.69 6.60 13.41
CA PHE A 97 -10.78 7.22 12.09
C PHE A 97 -11.76 6.54 11.12
N PHE A 98 -12.14 5.30 11.39
CA PHE A 98 -12.94 4.51 10.46
C PHE A 98 -14.34 4.13 10.98
N ALA A 99 -14.65 4.39 12.24
CA ALA A 99 -15.91 3.97 12.85
C ALA A 99 -17.17 4.52 12.14
N ASP A 100 -17.08 5.72 11.57
CA ASP A 100 -18.21 6.32 10.85
C ASP A 100 -18.43 5.67 9.46
N LYS A 101 -17.34 5.20 8.85
CA LYS A 101 -17.36 4.72 7.46
C LYS A 101 -17.47 3.21 7.35
N TYR A 102 -16.84 2.47 8.24
CA TYR A 102 -16.76 1.01 8.21
C TYR A 102 -17.28 0.40 9.50
N VAL A 103 -17.55 -0.91 9.47
CA VAL A 103 -17.77 -1.70 10.69
C VAL A 103 -16.40 -2.03 11.28
N VAL A 104 -16.12 -1.48 12.46
CA VAL A 104 -14.83 -1.68 13.12
C VAL A 104 -14.96 -2.80 14.15
N GLU A 105 -14.07 -3.77 14.07
CA GLU A 105 -13.96 -4.86 15.03
C GLU A 105 -13.51 -4.36 16.41
N GLN A 106 -13.92 -5.04 17.46
CA GLN A 106 -13.51 -4.65 18.80
C GLN A 106 -12.01 -4.87 19.02
N GLN A 107 -11.48 -5.96 18.49
CA GLN A 107 -10.07 -6.31 18.55
C GLN A 107 -9.70 -7.27 17.43
N ILE A 108 -8.50 -7.10 16.85
CA ILE A 108 -7.92 -8.05 15.92
C ILE A 108 -7.26 -9.16 16.74
N GLU A 109 -7.71 -10.40 16.55
CA GLU A 109 -7.06 -11.55 17.18
C GLU A 109 -5.69 -11.80 16.56
N THR A 110 -4.69 -12.09 17.37
CA THR A 110 -3.32 -12.37 16.92
C THR A 110 -2.86 -13.75 17.38
N ASN A 111 -1.87 -14.31 16.68
CA ASN A 111 -1.26 -15.55 17.11
C ASN A 111 -0.25 -15.27 18.23
N THR A 112 -0.51 -15.76 19.43
CA THR A 112 0.35 -15.57 20.61
C THR A 112 1.76 -16.18 20.46
N MET A 113 1.97 -17.13 19.56
CA MET A 113 3.31 -17.72 19.34
C MET A 113 4.30 -16.73 18.70
N MET A 114 3.86 -15.75 17.90
CA MET A 114 4.75 -14.75 17.32
C MET A 114 5.31 -13.76 18.34
N SER A 115 4.68 -13.61 19.50
CA SER A 115 5.12 -12.68 20.54
C SER A 115 6.30 -13.17 21.39
N LEU A 116 6.68 -14.44 21.27
CA LEU A 116 7.75 -15.02 22.07
C LEU A 116 9.17 -14.69 21.57
N PHE A 117 9.32 -14.28 20.31
CA PHE A 117 10.64 -14.13 19.69
C PHE A 117 11.00 -12.71 19.27
N ASP A 118 10.01 -11.84 18.96
CA ASP A 118 10.28 -10.45 18.57
C ASP A 118 9.13 -9.54 19.02
N GLU A 119 9.33 -8.78 20.08
CA GLU A 119 8.44 -7.67 20.39
C GLU A 119 8.65 -6.55 19.37
N PRO A 120 7.62 -6.17 18.60
CA PRO A 120 7.79 -5.10 17.63
C PRO A 120 8.07 -3.80 18.35
N TYR A 121 9.06 -3.11 17.84
CA TYR A 121 9.39 -1.77 18.26
C TYR A 121 8.55 -0.78 17.44
N ILE A 122 7.85 0.11 18.13
CA ILE A 122 7.06 1.17 17.50
C ILE A 122 7.53 2.48 18.11
N GLU A 123 8.01 3.39 17.27
CA GLU A 123 8.47 4.70 17.65
C GLU A 123 7.76 5.77 16.84
N TYR A 124 7.45 6.89 17.47
CA TYR A 124 6.80 8.03 16.84
C TYR A 124 7.64 9.27 17.03
N HIS A 125 8.00 9.92 15.92
CA HIS A 125 8.72 11.18 15.89
C HIS A 125 7.88 12.27 15.26
N TYR A 126 7.78 13.40 15.91
CA TYR A 126 7.10 14.58 15.40
C TYR A 126 8.10 15.68 15.07
N TYR A 127 8.05 16.14 13.83
CA TYR A 127 8.85 17.26 13.35
C TYR A 127 7.94 18.46 13.08
N PRO A 128 8.02 19.55 13.88
CA PRO A 128 7.18 20.73 13.66
C PRO A 128 7.58 21.44 12.36
N LEU A 129 6.59 21.67 11.48
CA LEU A 129 6.77 22.32 10.19
C LEU A 129 7.10 23.81 10.36
N LYS A 130 8.37 24.19 10.40
CA LYS A 130 8.81 25.59 10.35
C LYS A 130 9.49 25.97 9.03
N GLU A 131 10.21 25.05 8.38
CA GLU A 131 10.89 25.26 7.09
C GLU A 131 11.04 23.94 6.31
N SER A 132 10.22 23.72 5.32
CA SER A 132 10.06 22.42 4.62
C SER A 132 11.33 21.76 4.06
N VAL A 133 12.37 22.53 3.70
CA VAL A 133 13.61 21.99 3.11
C VAL A 133 14.57 21.46 4.16
N LYS A 134 14.70 22.12 5.30
CA LYS A 134 15.56 21.68 6.40
C LYS A 134 14.99 20.45 7.08
N GLU A 135 13.68 20.38 7.18
CA GLU A 135 12.96 19.25 7.80
C GLU A 135 13.09 17.96 7.00
N ASP A 136 12.93 18.02 5.69
CA ASP A 136 13.14 16.86 4.83
C ASP A 136 14.56 16.28 5.00
N ASN A 137 15.58 17.14 5.18
CA ASN A 137 16.95 16.68 5.44
C ASN A 137 17.06 16.03 6.83
N ALA A 138 16.43 16.63 7.84
CA ALA A 138 16.45 16.09 9.20
C ALA A 138 15.78 14.71 9.24
N ILE A 139 14.62 14.54 8.57
CA ILE A 139 13.93 13.25 8.49
C ILE A 139 14.82 12.21 7.79
N ALA A 140 15.43 12.56 6.66
CA ALA A 140 16.30 11.64 5.94
C ALA A 140 17.53 11.23 6.75
N THR A 141 18.17 12.19 7.42
CA THR A 141 19.29 11.93 8.32
C THR A 141 18.88 11.03 9.46
N TYR A 142 17.74 11.30 10.09
CA TYR A 142 17.22 10.48 11.17
C TYR A 142 16.96 9.04 10.71
N ILE A 143 16.25 8.82 9.60
CA ILE A 143 15.99 7.47 9.07
C ILE A 143 17.31 6.73 8.83
N TYR A 144 18.28 7.40 8.23
CA TYR A 144 19.58 6.78 7.97
C TYR A 144 20.32 6.44 9.25
N GLN A 145 20.31 7.32 10.26
CA GLN A 145 20.90 7.05 11.58
C GLN A 145 20.23 5.84 12.23
N GLN A 146 18.90 5.74 12.22
CA GLN A 146 18.19 4.59 12.77
C GLN A 146 18.57 3.28 12.08
N ILE A 147 18.70 3.28 10.74
CA ILE A 147 19.16 2.10 9.99
C ILE A 147 20.55 1.67 10.46
N LYS A 148 21.46 2.62 10.72
CA LYS A 148 22.85 2.33 11.16
C LYS A 148 22.93 1.89 12.63
N GLU A 149 22.26 2.60 13.52
CA GLU A 149 22.27 2.34 14.97
C GLU A 149 21.70 0.95 15.29
N HIS A 150 20.58 0.61 14.68
CA HIS A 150 19.95 -0.70 14.85
C HIS A 150 20.55 -1.79 13.95
N ARG A 151 21.51 -1.45 13.08
CA ARG A 151 22.13 -2.38 12.13
C ARG A 151 21.13 -3.13 11.26
N PHE A 152 20.03 -2.46 10.87
CA PHE A 152 19.04 -3.07 10.00
C PHE A 152 19.69 -3.43 8.65
N HIS A 153 19.41 -4.64 8.19
CA HIS A 153 19.84 -5.04 6.87
C HIS A 153 19.06 -4.27 5.80
N SER A 154 19.73 -3.72 4.80
CA SER A 154 19.08 -2.89 3.75
C SER A 154 17.91 -3.60 3.06
N ASN A 155 17.98 -4.94 2.96
CA ASN A 155 16.87 -5.74 2.40
C ASN A 155 15.60 -5.73 3.27
N ASP A 156 15.70 -5.46 4.55
CA ASP A 156 14.57 -5.53 5.47
C ASP A 156 13.88 -4.17 5.64
N VAL A 157 14.52 -3.10 5.15
CA VAL A 157 14.05 -1.73 5.30
C VAL A 157 13.17 -1.29 4.15
N THR A 158 12.00 -0.73 4.50
CA THR A 158 11.11 -0.04 3.57
C THR A 158 10.73 1.34 4.11
N ILE A 159 10.76 2.34 3.24
CA ILE A 159 10.36 3.71 3.54
C ILE A 159 9.13 4.06 2.72
N LEU A 160 8.05 4.41 3.41
CA LEU A 160 6.78 4.80 2.79
C LEU A 160 6.47 6.27 3.05
N SER A 161 5.88 6.92 2.06
CA SER A 161 5.29 8.26 2.23
C SER A 161 4.06 8.42 1.35
N SER A 162 3.19 9.36 1.70
CA SER A 162 2.07 9.77 0.85
C SER A 162 2.53 10.56 -0.39
N ARG A 163 3.72 11.16 -0.35
CA ARG A 163 4.22 12.06 -1.40
C ARG A 163 5.52 11.59 -2.05
N ILE A 164 5.49 11.50 -3.37
CA ILE A 164 6.67 11.12 -4.19
C ILE A 164 7.80 12.15 -4.06
N ARG A 165 7.49 13.43 -3.87
CA ARG A 165 8.51 14.48 -3.69
C ARG A 165 9.45 14.15 -2.52
N MET A 166 8.89 13.78 -1.38
CA MET A 166 9.66 13.38 -0.21
C MET A 166 10.48 12.12 -0.48
N LEU A 167 9.86 11.12 -1.09
CA LEU A 167 10.54 9.86 -1.43
C LEU A 167 11.71 10.06 -2.40
N ARG A 168 11.57 10.93 -3.43
CA ARG A 168 12.68 11.26 -4.34
C ARG A 168 13.86 11.88 -3.60
N LYS A 169 13.58 12.69 -2.59
CA LYS A 169 14.62 13.33 -1.80
C LYS A 169 15.34 12.32 -0.92
N LEU A 170 14.59 11.46 -0.23
CA LEU A 170 15.13 10.36 0.57
C LEU A 170 15.96 9.41 -0.28
N ASP A 171 15.46 9.00 -1.44
CA ASP A 171 16.21 8.17 -2.39
C ASP A 171 17.54 8.81 -2.79
N TYR A 172 17.50 10.09 -3.16
CA TYR A 172 18.70 10.84 -3.55
C TYR A 172 19.74 10.86 -2.42
N MET A 173 19.34 11.18 -1.19
CA MET A 173 20.24 11.24 -0.04
C MET A 173 20.83 9.85 0.32
N LEU A 174 20.00 8.82 0.33
CA LEU A 174 20.47 7.46 0.59
C LEU A 174 21.50 7.01 -0.44
N ARG A 175 21.26 7.28 -1.73
CA ARG A 175 22.21 6.89 -2.79
C ARG A 175 23.47 7.73 -2.82
N THR A 176 23.38 9.03 -2.63
CA THR A 176 24.51 9.95 -2.84
C THR A 176 25.35 10.15 -1.58
N GLU A 177 24.72 10.33 -0.44
CA GLU A 177 25.40 10.62 0.83
C GLU A 177 25.73 9.33 1.59
N SER A 178 24.78 8.42 1.66
CA SER A 178 24.93 7.19 2.45
C SER A 178 25.48 6.00 1.65
N LYS A 179 25.57 6.14 0.32
CA LYS A 179 26.01 5.08 -0.62
C LYS A 179 25.17 3.79 -0.54
N GLU A 180 23.94 3.89 -0.07
CA GLU A 180 23.02 2.76 -0.01
C GLU A 180 22.41 2.50 -1.40
N LYS A 181 22.15 1.22 -1.67
CA LYS A 181 21.38 0.83 -2.87
C LYS A 181 19.90 0.91 -2.56
N THR A 182 19.13 1.53 -3.45
CA THR A 182 17.69 1.69 -3.30
C THR A 182 16.94 0.97 -4.41
N ASN A 183 15.70 0.55 -4.11
CA ASN A 183 14.73 0.06 -5.07
C ASN A 183 13.45 0.91 -4.93
N ILE A 184 13.05 1.57 -6.01
CA ILE A 184 12.00 2.59 -5.99
C ILE A 184 10.90 2.30 -7.02
N MET A 185 9.66 2.69 -6.70
CA MET A 185 8.50 2.56 -7.60
C MET A 185 8.13 3.85 -8.34
N PHE A 186 9.01 4.85 -8.28
CA PHE A 186 8.79 6.19 -8.86
C PHE A 186 10.07 6.67 -9.57
N GLU A 187 10.01 7.79 -10.24
CA GLU A 187 11.17 8.44 -10.90
C GLU A 187 12.15 9.01 -9.87
N THR A 188 13.46 8.95 -10.16
CA THR A 188 14.49 9.59 -9.34
C THR A 188 14.39 11.13 -9.43
N ARG A 189 15.11 11.82 -8.53
CA ARG A 189 15.21 13.27 -8.57
C ARG A 189 15.81 13.75 -9.89
N GLU A 190 16.84 13.08 -10.37
CA GLU A 190 17.56 13.42 -11.60
C GLU A 190 16.67 13.25 -12.84
N GLU A 191 15.93 12.14 -12.92
CA GLU A 191 14.96 11.89 -14.00
C GLU A 191 13.85 12.94 -13.99
N PHE A 192 13.31 13.24 -12.80
CA PHE A 192 12.27 14.25 -12.68
C PHE A 192 12.75 15.63 -13.15
N MET A 193 13.94 16.07 -12.73
CA MET A 193 14.49 17.36 -13.14
C MET A 193 14.77 17.42 -14.64
N LYS A 194 15.18 16.30 -15.25
CA LYS A 194 15.40 16.21 -16.70
C LYS A 194 14.10 16.30 -17.49
N LEU A 195 13.04 15.64 -17.04
CA LEU A 195 11.75 15.58 -17.74
C LEU A 195 10.86 16.80 -17.47
N CYS A 196 11.06 17.45 -16.34
CA CYS A 196 10.25 18.58 -15.88
C CYS A 196 11.12 19.72 -15.33
N PRO A 197 12.01 20.35 -16.14
CA PRO A 197 13.00 21.32 -15.65
C PRO A 197 12.35 22.59 -15.06
N ASN A 198 11.14 22.94 -15.48
CA ASN A 198 10.41 24.13 -15.04
C ASN A 198 9.29 23.82 -14.04
N ALA A 199 9.24 22.60 -13.50
CA ALA A 199 8.14 22.19 -12.64
C ALA A 199 8.28 22.79 -11.24
N GLN A 200 7.53 23.83 -10.95
CA GLN A 200 7.36 24.32 -9.58
C GLN A 200 6.37 23.47 -8.78
N THR A 201 5.30 22.95 -9.38
CA THR A 201 4.32 22.01 -8.80
C THR A 201 3.44 21.43 -9.90
N GLY A 202 3.02 20.16 -9.80
CA GLY A 202 1.85 19.66 -10.53
C GLY A 202 2.09 18.87 -11.83
N PHE A 203 3.32 18.51 -12.19
CA PHE A 203 3.61 17.72 -13.41
C PHE A 203 3.58 16.20 -13.19
N GLU A 204 2.70 15.73 -12.34
CA GLU A 204 2.57 14.29 -12.07
C GLU A 204 2.00 13.48 -13.25
N ASN A 205 1.42 14.17 -14.25
CA ASN A 205 0.77 13.57 -15.43
C ASN A 205 1.66 13.56 -16.70
N ASN A 206 2.97 13.80 -16.60
CA ASN A 206 3.87 13.64 -17.74
C ASN A 206 3.90 12.16 -18.17
N ALA A 207 3.68 11.90 -19.47
CA ALA A 207 3.58 10.54 -20.02
C ALA A 207 4.87 9.72 -19.78
N ASP A 208 6.04 10.34 -19.87
CA ASP A 208 7.31 9.67 -19.63
C ASP A 208 7.50 9.30 -18.15
N ILE A 209 7.08 10.17 -17.23
CA ILE A 209 7.07 9.88 -15.80
C ILE A 209 6.14 8.71 -15.49
N LEU A 210 4.94 8.70 -16.06
CA LEU A 210 3.98 7.61 -15.88
C LEU A 210 4.53 6.28 -16.41
N LYS A 211 5.23 6.31 -17.55
CA LYS A 211 5.90 5.13 -18.12
C LYS A 211 7.03 4.62 -17.21
N ILE A 212 7.85 5.50 -16.66
CA ILE A 212 8.90 5.15 -15.70
C ILE A 212 8.28 4.47 -14.47
N ARG A 213 7.25 5.08 -13.87
CA ARG A 213 6.55 4.54 -12.70
C ARG A 213 5.95 3.17 -12.98
N LYS A 214 5.28 2.99 -14.14
CA LYS A 214 4.71 1.69 -14.55
C LYS A 214 5.79 0.62 -14.67
N ASN A 215 6.89 0.92 -15.34
CA ASN A 215 7.99 -0.02 -15.51
C ASN A 215 8.65 -0.40 -14.18
N ARG A 216 8.87 0.58 -13.30
CA ARG A 216 9.47 0.33 -11.98
C ARG A 216 8.57 -0.49 -11.07
N LYS A 217 7.27 -0.22 -11.07
CA LYS A 217 6.29 -1.04 -10.33
C LYS A 217 6.28 -2.48 -10.81
N ALA A 218 6.29 -2.71 -12.14
CA ALA A 218 6.32 -4.05 -12.72
C ALA A 218 7.60 -4.84 -12.39
N ASN A 219 8.71 -4.14 -12.14
CA ASN A 219 10.03 -4.72 -11.83
C ASN A 219 10.41 -4.58 -10.35
N PHE A 220 9.48 -4.23 -9.49
CA PHE A 220 9.73 -4.09 -8.06
C PHE A 220 9.73 -5.45 -7.37
N TRP A 221 10.76 -5.71 -6.57
CA TRP A 221 10.90 -6.93 -5.78
C TRP A 221 11.45 -6.61 -4.40
N MET A 222 10.93 -7.30 -3.38
CA MET A 222 11.33 -7.08 -1.98
C MET A 222 12.74 -7.58 -1.66
N ASN A 223 13.16 -8.69 -2.27
CA ASN A 223 14.41 -9.40 -1.91
C ASN A 223 15.54 -9.11 -2.91
N ARG A 224 15.98 -7.86 -2.99
CA ARG A 224 17.12 -7.44 -3.84
C ARG A 224 18.33 -6.92 -3.07
N GLY A 225 18.34 -7.05 -1.75
CA GLY A 225 19.43 -6.53 -0.91
C GLY A 225 19.48 -5.00 -0.86
N THR A 226 18.35 -4.31 -1.05
CA THR A 226 18.27 -2.85 -1.17
C THR A 226 17.22 -2.26 -0.25
N ILE A 227 17.39 -1.00 0.13
CA ILE A 227 16.33 -0.23 0.81
C ILE A 227 15.20 0.07 -0.19
N LYS A 228 13.96 -0.25 0.18
CA LYS A 228 12.79 -0.01 -0.66
C LYS A 228 12.14 1.32 -0.32
N LEU A 229 11.76 2.09 -1.37
CA LEU A 229 10.98 3.30 -1.20
C LEU A 229 9.75 3.25 -2.11
N SER A 230 8.59 3.51 -1.53
CA SER A 230 7.32 3.48 -2.26
C SER A 230 6.30 4.44 -1.68
N THR A 231 5.28 4.78 -2.45
CA THR A 231 4.09 5.39 -1.87
C THR A 231 3.28 4.35 -1.11
N ILE A 232 2.55 4.78 -0.08
CA ILE A 232 1.65 3.91 0.70
C ILE A 232 0.72 3.11 -0.23
N HIS A 233 0.09 3.76 -1.20
CA HIS A 233 -0.80 3.11 -2.17
C HIS A 233 -0.11 2.05 -3.05
N SER A 234 1.13 2.31 -3.46
CA SER A 234 1.85 1.38 -4.33
C SER A 234 2.47 0.22 -3.57
N PHE A 235 2.55 0.31 -2.25
CA PHE A 235 3.07 -0.74 -1.38
C PHE A 235 1.99 -1.71 -0.89
N LYS A 236 0.72 -1.45 -1.19
CA LYS A 236 -0.36 -2.38 -0.84
C LYS A 236 -0.04 -3.80 -1.31
N GLY A 237 -0.25 -4.79 -0.45
CA GLY A 237 0.05 -6.20 -0.72
C GLY A 237 1.50 -6.63 -0.45
N TRP A 238 2.39 -5.70 -0.10
CA TRP A 238 3.77 -5.99 0.29
C TRP A 238 3.97 -5.93 1.80
N GLU A 239 4.99 -6.62 2.29
CA GLU A 239 5.37 -6.66 3.71
C GLU A 239 6.85 -6.32 3.89
N SER A 240 7.20 -5.75 5.05
CA SER A 240 8.59 -5.42 5.38
C SER A 240 8.82 -5.56 6.88
N PRO A 241 9.94 -6.17 7.31
CA PRO A 241 10.29 -6.28 8.73
C PRO A 241 10.50 -4.93 9.40
N VAL A 242 11.10 -3.98 8.69
CA VAL A 242 11.38 -2.62 9.18
C VAL A 242 10.69 -1.61 8.28
N LEU A 243 9.79 -0.82 8.86
CA LEU A 243 9.00 0.16 8.13
C LEU A 243 9.17 1.55 8.71
N PHE A 244 9.67 2.48 7.89
CA PHE A 244 9.61 3.91 8.16
C PHE A 244 8.43 4.52 7.42
N LEU A 245 7.43 4.98 8.16
CA LEU A 245 6.25 5.63 7.60
C LEU A 245 6.36 7.15 7.78
N VAL A 246 6.58 7.87 6.69
CA VAL A 246 6.70 9.33 6.68
C VAL A 246 5.37 9.94 6.26
N ILE A 247 4.67 10.53 7.22
CA ILE A 247 3.39 11.20 6.99
C ILE A 247 3.61 12.71 7.10
N GLU A 248 3.32 13.42 6.01
CA GLU A 248 3.30 14.88 6.01
C GLU A 248 1.92 15.36 6.48
N ASP A 249 1.91 16.26 7.44
CA ASP A 249 0.67 16.89 7.90
C ASP A 249 0.13 17.82 6.81
N ASN A 250 -1.00 17.45 6.23
CA ASN A 250 -1.74 18.29 5.31
C ASN A 250 -2.77 19.11 6.10
N LEU A 251 -2.35 20.23 6.67
CA LEU A 251 -3.27 21.22 7.27
C LEU A 251 -4.32 21.78 6.29
N LYS A 252 -4.29 21.37 5.03
CA LYS A 252 -5.34 21.58 4.03
C LYS A 252 -6.01 20.24 3.71
N ALA A 253 -6.59 19.60 4.70
CA ALA A 253 -7.66 18.67 4.43
C ALA A 253 -8.76 19.46 3.72
N THR A 254 -8.89 19.27 2.43
CA THR A 254 -10.05 19.72 1.67
C THR A 254 -11.29 19.19 2.37
N LYS A 255 -12.12 20.14 2.82
CA LYS A 255 -13.47 19.89 3.31
C LYS A 255 -14.29 19.17 2.25
#